data_cd077e9eefbac80d3fd0f925acef4dda
#
_entry.id   cd077e9eefbac80d3fd0f925acef4dda
#
_cell.length_a   1.000
_cell.length_b   1.000
_cell.length_c   1.000
_cell.angle_alpha   90.00
_cell.angle_beta   90.00
_cell.angle_gamma   90.00
#
_symmetry.space_group_name_H-M   'P 1'
#
loop_
_entity.id
_entity.type
_entity.pdbx_description
1 polymer ?
#
loop_
_entity_poly.entity_id
_entity_poly.type
_entity_poly.pdbx_seq_one_letter_code
_entity_poly.pdbx_strand_id
1 'polypeptide(L)'
;MPMLFGWLLLRIAHVPYAEIFTVDEALQISPVYLSVMSFVGGVTLSILATNIMLTIAPKMDIPNNINKVAWIESTMEFPKQIAWIFPFSSACIEELFFRGACFFAFTGVGINPYIAMIVVTIMFVFNQVYLVDNKVQAIVIGVGSMFLSILGCFVAGLTGTVIPSMIAHAIYAVFFIRSNDSFDAV
;
A
#
# COMPACT_ATOMS: atom_id res chain seq x y z
N MET A 1 5.24 15.48 -8.56
CA MET A 1 5.72 16.12 -7.30
C MET A 1 6.23 15.12 -6.24
N PRO A 2 5.54 14.02 -5.85
CA PRO A 2 6.02 13.13 -4.77
C PRO A 2 7.39 12.51 -5.06
N MET A 3 7.68 12.10 -6.30
CA MET A 3 8.95 11.49 -6.67
C MET A 3 10.15 12.45 -6.54
N LEU A 4 9.98 13.73 -6.91
CA LEU A 4 11.04 14.74 -6.71
C LEU A 4 11.31 14.98 -5.23
N PHE A 5 10.25 15.07 -4.43
CA PHE A 5 10.38 15.23 -2.98
C PHE A 5 11.02 14.00 -2.33
N GLY A 6 10.62 12.79 -2.75
CA GLY A 6 11.23 11.53 -2.29
C GLY A 6 12.73 11.46 -2.61
N TRP A 7 13.12 11.83 -3.82
CA TRP A 7 14.53 11.90 -4.21
C TRP A 7 15.32 12.91 -3.35
N LEU A 8 14.72 14.08 -3.06
CA LEU A 8 15.36 15.08 -2.19
C LEU A 8 15.54 14.55 -0.76
N LEU A 9 14.53 13.86 -0.20
CA LEU A 9 14.65 13.24 1.12
C LEU A 9 15.79 12.22 1.19
N LEU A 10 15.91 11.33 0.20
CA LEU A 10 17.00 10.36 0.15
C LEU A 10 18.37 11.04 0.05
N ARG A 11 18.49 12.13 -0.72
CA ARG A 11 19.73 12.91 -0.80
C ARG A 11 20.11 13.55 0.54
N ILE A 12 19.15 14.12 1.27
CA ILE A 12 19.37 14.69 2.59
C ILE A 12 19.79 13.61 3.59
N ALA A 13 19.20 12.42 3.48
CA ALA A 13 19.52 11.28 4.32
C ALA A 13 20.82 10.54 3.90
N HIS A 14 21.49 10.98 2.84
CA HIS A 14 22.67 10.33 2.27
C HIS A 14 22.43 8.87 1.83
N VAL A 15 21.19 8.52 1.50
CA VAL A 15 20.82 7.18 0.98
C VAL A 15 20.86 7.23 -0.55
N PRO A 16 21.72 6.43 -1.20
CA PRO A 16 21.77 6.35 -2.66
C PRO A 16 20.48 5.80 -3.23
N TYR A 17 19.91 6.47 -4.21
CA TYR A 17 18.64 6.07 -4.82
C TYR A 17 18.66 4.64 -5.40
N ALA A 18 19.82 4.18 -5.86
CA ALA A 18 19.99 2.83 -6.39
C ALA A 18 19.86 1.76 -5.29
N GLU A 19 20.26 2.05 -4.06
CA GLU A 19 20.25 1.07 -2.97
C GLU A 19 18.84 0.61 -2.59
N ILE A 20 17.82 1.45 -2.74
CA ILE A 20 16.43 1.05 -2.43
C ILE A 20 15.89 -0.04 -3.38
N PHE A 21 16.58 -0.31 -4.49
CA PHE A 21 16.24 -1.38 -5.45
C PHE A 21 17.17 -2.59 -5.35
N THR A 22 18.24 -2.53 -4.55
CA THR A 22 19.16 -3.65 -4.37
C THR A 22 18.64 -4.58 -3.30
N VAL A 23 18.64 -5.88 -3.59
CA VAL A 23 18.31 -6.92 -2.60
C VAL A 23 19.58 -7.26 -1.83
N ASP A 24 19.47 -7.31 -0.50
CA ASP A 24 20.59 -7.77 0.33
C ASP A 24 20.92 -9.22 -0.02
N GLU A 25 22.16 -9.47 -0.49
CA GLU A 25 22.65 -10.81 -0.86
C GLU A 25 22.69 -11.77 0.34
N ALA A 26 22.76 -11.23 1.56
CA ALA A 26 22.70 -12.02 2.80
C ALA A 26 21.30 -12.57 3.10
N LEU A 27 20.27 -12.10 2.39
CA LEU A 27 18.90 -12.55 2.60
C LEU A 27 18.71 -13.98 2.04
N GLN A 28 18.52 -14.96 2.92
CA GLN A 28 18.26 -16.35 2.54
C GLN A 28 16.84 -16.60 2.01
N ILE A 29 15.93 -15.63 2.19
CA ILE A 29 14.52 -15.73 1.78
C ILE A 29 14.32 -15.00 0.46
N SER A 30 13.73 -15.69 -0.53
CA SER A 30 13.44 -15.09 -1.84
C SER A 30 12.54 -13.85 -1.71
N PRO A 31 12.92 -12.70 -2.31
CA PRO A 31 12.06 -11.50 -2.36
C PRO A 31 10.67 -11.77 -2.95
N VAL A 32 10.57 -12.70 -3.91
CA VAL A 32 9.28 -13.12 -4.50
C VAL A 32 8.40 -13.79 -3.44
N TYR A 33 8.97 -14.68 -2.62
CA TYR A 33 8.23 -15.32 -1.53
C TYR A 33 7.69 -14.27 -0.54
N LEU A 34 8.52 -13.31 -0.14
CA LEU A 34 8.11 -12.21 0.75
C LEU A 34 7.02 -11.33 0.11
N SER A 35 7.09 -11.09 -1.20
CA SER A 35 6.03 -10.36 -1.92
C SER A 35 4.69 -11.09 -1.86
N VAL A 36 4.70 -12.40 -2.12
CA VAL A 36 3.50 -13.24 -2.05
C VAL A 36 2.95 -13.28 -0.63
N MET A 37 3.79 -13.51 0.36
CA MET A 37 3.38 -13.55 1.78
C MET A 37 2.82 -12.21 2.25
N SER A 38 3.42 -11.10 1.83
CA SER A 38 2.91 -9.76 2.14
C SER A 38 1.56 -9.50 1.50
N PHE A 39 1.37 -9.92 0.25
CA PHE A 39 0.08 -9.82 -0.44
C PHE A 39 -0.99 -10.65 0.27
N VAL A 40 -0.73 -11.94 0.50
CA VAL A 40 -1.69 -12.85 1.17
C VAL A 40 -1.99 -12.36 2.59
N GLY A 41 -0.97 -11.96 3.35
CA GLY A 41 -1.12 -11.40 4.69
C GLY A 41 -1.96 -10.12 4.69
N GLY A 42 -1.68 -9.20 3.79
CA GLY A 42 -2.43 -7.94 3.62
C GLY A 42 -3.91 -8.18 3.31
N VAL A 43 -4.21 -9.06 2.34
CA VAL A 43 -5.59 -9.43 1.99
C VAL A 43 -6.28 -10.11 3.18
N THR A 44 -5.64 -11.08 3.81
CA THR A 44 -6.22 -11.82 4.94
C THR A 44 -6.55 -10.90 6.11
N LEU A 45 -5.62 -10.02 6.50
CA LEU A 45 -5.82 -9.07 7.59
C LEU A 45 -6.91 -8.05 7.25
N SER A 46 -6.97 -7.58 5.99
CA SER A 46 -8.02 -6.66 5.55
C SER A 46 -9.40 -7.30 5.58
N ILE A 47 -9.54 -8.56 5.12
CA ILE A 47 -10.79 -9.33 5.19
C ILE A 47 -11.20 -9.56 6.65
N LEU A 48 -10.27 -9.98 7.50
CA LEU A 48 -10.53 -10.20 8.92
C LEU A 48 -11.00 -8.92 9.61
N ALA A 49 -10.32 -7.82 9.39
CA ALA A 49 -10.69 -6.51 9.94
C ALA A 49 -12.07 -6.06 9.44
N THR A 50 -12.37 -6.25 8.16
CA THR A 50 -13.69 -5.94 7.58
C THR A 50 -14.80 -6.80 8.23
N ASN A 51 -14.58 -8.10 8.43
CA ASN A 51 -15.54 -8.98 9.11
C ASN A 51 -15.77 -8.56 10.58
N ILE A 52 -14.71 -8.19 11.29
CA ILE A 52 -14.82 -7.66 12.66
C ILE A 52 -15.64 -6.36 12.67
N MET A 53 -15.37 -5.44 11.75
CA MET A 53 -16.13 -4.19 11.62
C MET A 53 -17.61 -4.44 11.33
N LEU A 54 -17.95 -5.37 10.44
CA LEU A 54 -19.34 -5.77 10.15
C LEU A 54 -20.05 -6.39 11.37
N THR A 55 -19.30 -7.12 12.20
CA THR A 55 -19.82 -7.70 13.43
C THR A 55 -20.13 -6.63 14.49
N ILE A 56 -19.25 -5.64 14.63
CA ILE A 56 -19.39 -4.56 15.63
C ILE A 56 -20.40 -3.50 15.15
N ALA A 57 -20.44 -3.22 13.86
CA ALA A 57 -21.29 -2.21 13.23
C ALA A 57 -22.10 -2.78 12.05
N PRO A 58 -23.08 -3.66 12.31
CA PRO A 58 -23.82 -4.38 11.26
C PRO A 58 -24.65 -3.47 10.35
N LYS A 59 -24.87 -2.21 10.71
CA LYS A 59 -25.56 -1.20 9.90
C LYS A 59 -24.65 -0.55 8.86
N MET A 60 -23.37 -0.88 8.83
CA MET A 60 -22.40 -0.33 7.87
C MET A 60 -22.57 -1.08 6.52
N ASP A 61 -23.10 -0.41 5.54
CA ASP A 61 -23.22 -0.95 4.17
C ASP A 61 -21.86 -0.80 3.44
N ILE A 62 -20.91 -1.67 3.79
CA ILE A 62 -19.55 -1.61 3.28
C ILE A 62 -19.50 -1.79 1.76
N PRO A 63 -20.13 -2.82 1.14
CA PRO A 63 -20.05 -3.02 -0.31
C PRO A 63 -20.50 -1.82 -1.11
N ASN A 64 -21.69 -1.27 -0.82
CA ASN A 64 -22.22 -0.12 -1.55
C ASN A 64 -21.41 1.17 -1.33
N ASN A 65 -20.68 1.29 -0.21
CA ASN A 65 -19.84 2.44 0.03
C ASN A 65 -18.48 2.31 -0.68
N ILE A 66 -17.87 1.12 -0.68
CA ILE A 66 -16.56 0.93 -1.29
C ILE A 66 -16.62 1.03 -2.81
N ASN A 67 -17.66 0.51 -3.46
CA ASN A 67 -17.83 0.61 -4.92
C ASN A 67 -17.97 2.06 -5.42
N LYS A 68 -18.35 2.99 -4.54
CA LYS A 68 -18.49 4.44 -4.84
C LYS A 68 -17.26 5.26 -4.49
N VAL A 69 -16.12 4.64 -4.25
CA VAL A 69 -14.87 5.40 -4.03
C VAL A 69 -14.46 6.02 -5.36
N ALA A 70 -14.31 7.34 -5.39
CA ALA A 70 -14.13 8.13 -6.62
C ALA A 70 -13.00 7.64 -7.53
N TRP A 71 -11.85 7.21 -6.97
CA TRP A 71 -10.74 6.70 -7.77
C TRP A 71 -11.00 5.29 -8.33
N ILE A 72 -11.82 4.47 -7.66
CA ILE A 72 -12.26 3.16 -8.17
C ILE A 72 -13.22 3.39 -9.33
N GLU A 73 -14.24 4.21 -9.12
CA GLU A 73 -15.26 4.55 -10.11
C GLU A 73 -14.63 5.12 -11.39
N SER A 74 -13.74 6.12 -11.24
CA SER A 74 -13.02 6.69 -12.39
C SER A 74 -12.12 5.69 -13.13
N THR A 75 -11.57 4.71 -12.42
CA THR A 75 -10.77 3.64 -13.05
C THR A 75 -11.64 2.68 -13.85
N MET A 76 -12.87 2.43 -13.40
CA MET A 76 -13.81 1.52 -14.08
C MET A 76 -14.39 2.15 -15.37
N GLU A 77 -14.28 3.44 -15.58
CA GLU A 77 -14.65 4.09 -16.84
C GLU A 77 -13.71 3.74 -18.02
N PHE A 78 -12.50 3.23 -17.70
CA PHE A 78 -11.55 2.84 -18.75
C PHE A 78 -11.82 1.42 -19.27
N PRO A 79 -11.42 1.14 -20.54
CA PRO A 79 -11.49 -0.22 -21.08
C PRO A 79 -10.80 -1.23 -20.15
N LYS A 80 -11.44 -2.36 -19.88
CA LYS A 80 -10.95 -3.40 -18.94
C LYS A 80 -9.51 -3.86 -19.20
N GLN A 81 -9.07 -3.78 -20.46
CA GLN A 81 -7.71 -4.17 -20.89
C GLN A 81 -6.62 -3.25 -20.31
N ILE A 82 -6.93 -1.98 -20.05
CA ILE A 82 -5.98 -0.96 -19.58
C ILE A 82 -6.31 -0.41 -18.19
N ALA A 83 -7.50 -0.63 -17.67
CA ALA A 83 -7.95 -0.12 -16.36
C ALA A 83 -6.99 -0.48 -15.22
N TRP A 84 -6.40 -1.68 -15.27
CA TRP A 84 -5.45 -2.16 -14.25
C TRP A 84 -4.14 -1.36 -14.19
N ILE A 85 -3.77 -0.63 -15.27
CA ILE A 85 -2.51 0.14 -15.33
C ILE A 85 -2.53 1.28 -14.32
N PHE A 86 -3.68 1.92 -14.10
CA PHE A 86 -3.78 3.06 -13.19
C PHE A 86 -3.52 2.67 -11.73
N PRO A 87 -4.25 1.69 -11.14
CA PRO A 87 -3.99 1.27 -9.76
C PRO A 87 -2.61 0.64 -9.59
N PHE A 88 -2.13 -0.10 -10.60
CA PHE A 88 -0.77 -0.64 -10.60
C PHE A 88 0.28 0.47 -10.52
N SER A 89 0.17 1.48 -11.39
CA SER A 89 1.13 2.60 -11.44
C SER A 89 1.06 3.44 -10.17
N SER A 90 -0.15 3.72 -9.66
CA SER A 90 -0.34 4.45 -8.41
C SER A 90 0.31 3.73 -7.24
N ALA A 91 0.05 2.43 -7.11
CA ALA A 91 0.65 1.61 -6.06
C ALA A 91 2.19 1.61 -6.13
N CYS A 92 2.77 1.49 -7.33
CA CYS A 92 4.22 1.57 -7.50
C CYS A 92 4.79 2.93 -7.07
N ILE A 93 4.14 4.04 -7.46
CA ILE A 93 4.57 5.39 -7.09
C ILE A 93 4.45 5.61 -5.57
N GLU A 94 3.37 5.13 -4.96
CA GLU A 94 3.17 5.20 -3.52
C GLU A 94 4.24 4.41 -2.75
N GLU A 95 4.57 3.20 -3.19
CA GLU A 95 5.64 2.41 -2.55
C GLU A 95 7.01 3.08 -2.68
N LEU A 96 7.34 3.59 -3.87
CA LEU A 96 8.57 4.34 -4.08
C LEU A 96 8.68 5.58 -3.18
N PHE A 97 7.56 6.26 -2.92
CA PHE A 97 7.54 7.42 -2.05
C PHE A 97 7.57 7.02 -0.57
N PHE A 98 6.63 6.19 -0.12
CA PHE A 98 6.49 5.91 1.31
C PHE A 98 7.56 4.96 1.84
N ARG A 99 7.85 3.86 1.14
CA ARG A 99 8.85 2.86 1.58
C ARG A 99 10.22 3.18 1.01
N GLY A 100 10.29 3.45 -0.30
CA GLY A 100 11.54 3.77 -0.96
C GLY A 100 12.18 5.07 -0.47
N ALA A 101 11.41 6.16 -0.34
CA ALA A 101 11.97 7.44 0.06
C ALA A 101 11.82 7.71 1.57
N CYS A 102 10.59 7.76 2.11
CA CYS A 102 10.40 8.19 3.49
C CYS A 102 10.99 7.19 4.49
N PHE A 103 10.66 5.89 4.36
CA PHE A 103 11.14 4.89 5.32
C PHE A 103 12.66 4.77 5.31
N PHE A 104 13.29 4.64 4.13
CA PHE A 104 14.75 4.54 4.05
C PHE A 104 15.46 5.84 4.40
N ALA A 105 14.89 7.02 4.12
CA ALA A 105 15.47 8.28 4.59
C ALA A 105 15.44 8.37 6.12
N PHE A 106 14.32 8.02 6.77
CA PHE A 106 14.22 8.06 8.23
C PHE A 106 15.19 7.09 8.89
N THR A 107 15.28 5.86 8.39
CA THR A 107 16.24 4.88 8.93
C THR A 107 17.69 5.26 8.60
N GLY A 108 17.96 5.84 7.43
CA GLY A 108 19.26 6.32 7.01
C GLY A 108 19.81 7.45 7.88
N VAL A 109 18.97 8.32 8.44
CA VAL A 109 19.38 9.34 9.42
C VAL A 109 19.39 8.80 10.86
N GLY A 110 19.24 7.48 11.07
CA GLY A 110 19.37 6.84 12.37
C GLY A 110 18.09 6.79 13.21
N ILE A 111 16.92 7.10 12.62
CA ILE A 111 15.64 6.89 13.32
C ILE A 111 15.40 5.39 13.45
N ASN A 112 14.96 4.97 14.66
CA ASN A 112 14.62 3.57 14.91
C ASN A 112 13.61 3.04 13.87
N PRO A 113 13.85 1.87 13.23
CA PRO A 113 12.99 1.36 12.15
C PRO A 113 11.50 1.19 12.54
N TYR A 114 11.21 0.84 13.79
CA TYR A 114 9.82 0.75 14.27
C TYR A 114 9.14 2.13 14.37
N ILE A 115 9.88 3.15 14.78
CA ILE A 115 9.37 4.53 14.81
C ILE A 115 9.16 5.02 13.37
N ALA A 116 10.12 4.79 12.48
CA ALA A 116 10.00 5.12 11.06
C ALA A 116 8.77 4.44 10.43
N MET A 117 8.56 3.14 10.73
CA MET A 117 7.39 2.38 10.27
C MET A 117 6.08 3.00 10.76
N ILE A 118 5.99 3.38 12.04
CA ILE A 118 4.78 4.03 12.59
C ILE A 118 4.50 5.35 11.88
N VAL A 119 5.53 6.22 11.74
CA VAL A 119 5.39 7.53 11.09
C VAL A 119 4.96 7.37 9.64
N VAL A 120 5.62 6.51 8.88
CA VAL A 120 5.30 6.24 7.47
C VAL A 120 3.89 5.65 7.34
N THR A 121 3.49 4.76 8.26
CA THR A 121 2.13 4.21 8.27
C THR A 121 1.08 5.29 8.50
N ILE A 122 1.30 6.20 9.44
CA ILE A 122 0.39 7.34 9.66
C ILE A 122 0.30 8.21 8.42
N MET A 123 1.42 8.56 7.80
CA MET A 123 1.45 9.35 6.57
C MET A 123 0.71 8.66 5.42
N PHE A 124 0.92 7.36 5.25
CA PHE A 124 0.28 6.57 4.20
C PHE A 124 -1.23 6.47 4.41
N VAL A 125 -1.68 6.11 5.62
CA VAL A 125 -3.11 6.04 5.97
C VAL A 125 -3.79 7.40 5.77
N PHE A 126 -3.14 8.49 6.20
CA PHE A 126 -3.67 9.83 5.99
C PHE A 126 -3.84 10.14 4.49
N ASN A 127 -2.85 9.81 3.66
CA ASN A 127 -2.93 9.96 2.20
C ASN A 127 -4.13 9.21 1.62
N GLN A 128 -4.38 7.98 2.05
CA GLN A 128 -5.48 7.16 1.55
C GLN A 128 -6.85 7.65 2.02
N VAL A 129 -6.96 8.05 3.28
CA VAL A 129 -8.22 8.54 3.88
C VAL A 129 -8.60 9.93 3.39
N TYR A 130 -7.61 10.75 3.01
CA TYR A 130 -7.86 12.09 2.46
C TYR A 130 -8.59 12.04 1.10
N LEU A 131 -8.49 10.94 0.37
CA LEU A 131 -9.04 10.75 -0.98
C LEU A 131 -10.44 10.12 -0.99
N VAL A 132 -11.10 9.97 0.17
CA VAL A 132 -12.40 9.32 0.28
C VAL A 132 -13.49 10.27 0.77
N ASP A 133 -14.74 10.01 0.36
CA ASP A 133 -15.85 10.94 0.51
C ASP A 133 -16.65 10.76 1.81
N ASN A 134 -16.56 9.58 2.43
CA ASN A 134 -17.38 9.29 3.61
C ASN A 134 -16.65 8.46 4.68
N LYS A 135 -17.23 8.44 5.88
CA LYS A 135 -16.64 7.79 7.06
C LYS A 135 -16.48 6.28 6.91
N VAL A 136 -17.39 5.61 6.21
CA VAL A 136 -17.32 4.15 6.00
C VAL A 136 -16.13 3.82 5.12
N GLN A 137 -15.97 4.54 4.00
CA GLN A 137 -14.80 4.42 3.13
C GLN A 137 -13.51 4.71 3.90
N ALA A 138 -13.48 5.81 4.70
CA ALA A 138 -12.32 6.20 5.48
C ALA A 138 -11.88 5.09 6.46
N ILE A 139 -12.83 4.46 7.14
CA ILE A 139 -12.53 3.37 8.09
C ILE A 139 -12.00 2.15 7.35
N VAL A 140 -12.69 1.68 6.32
CA VAL A 140 -12.32 0.44 5.61
C VAL A 140 -10.98 0.60 4.90
N ILE A 141 -10.83 1.68 4.12
CA ILE A 141 -9.59 1.96 3.38
C ILE A 141 -8.47 2.27 4.36
N GLY A 142 -8.72 3.03 5.42
CA GLY A 142 -7.73 3.35 6.44
C GLY A 142 -7.18 2.11 7.15
N VAL A 143 -8.04 1.16 7.53
CA VAL A 143 -7.61 -0.09 8.17
C VAL A 143 -6.84 -0.98 7.19
N GLY A 144 -7.32 -1.13 5.96
CA GLY A 144 -6.59 -1.88 4.93
C GLY A 144 -5.22 -1.28 4.63
N SER A 145 -5.16 0.03 4.48
CA SER A 145 -3.91 0.78 4.24
C SER A 145 -2.94 0.69 5.42
N MET A 146 -3.45 0.66 6.66
CA MET A 146 -2.61 0.47 7.85
C MET A 146 -1.89 -0.88 7.80
N PHE A 147 -2.60 -1.99 7.55
CA PHE A 147 -1.97 -3.30 7.45
C PHE A 147 -0.99 -3.39 6.28
N LEU A 148 -1.39 -2.88 5.12
CA LEU A 148 -0.53 -2.85 3.95
C LEU A 148 0.76 -2.04 4.21
N SER A 149 0.65 -0.91 4.92
CA SER A 149 1.79 -0.07 5.24
C SER A 149 2.75 -0.73 6.24
N ILE A 150 2.22 -1.33 7.31
CA ILE A 150 3.04 -2.03 8.31
C ILE A 150 3.80 -3.19 7.65
N LEU A 151 3.11 -4.03 6.86
CA LEU A 151 3.72 -5.14 6.15
C LEU A 151 4.75 -4.66 5.12
N GLY A 152 4.43 -3.61 4.36
CA GLY A 152 5.34 -3.03 3.38
C GLY A 152 6.62 -2.49 4.00
N CYS A 153 6.54 -1.71 5.10
CA CYS A 153 7.71 -1.21 5.82
C CYS A 153 8.52 -2.36 6.44
N PHE A 154 7.84 -3.36 7.02
CA PHE A 154 8.50 -4.52 7.61
C PHE A 154 9.31 -5.30 6.57
N VAL A 155 8.70 -5.58 5.42
CA VAL A 155 9.36 -6.31 4.32
C VAL A 155 10.49 -5.48 3.71
N ALA A 156 10.28 -4.18 3.49
CA ALA A 156 11.33 -3.27 3.00
C ALA A 156 12.52 -3.23 3.98
N GLY A 157 12.26 -3.16 5.30
CA GLY A 157 13.30 -3.19 6.31
C GLY A 157 14.05 -4.52 6.38
N LEU A 158 13.36 -5.66 6.15
CA LEU A 158 13.98 -6.99 6.12
C LEU A 158 14.82 -7.22 4.87
N THR A 159 14.38 -6.72 3.72
CA THR A 159 15.00 -7.01 2.42
C THR A 159 16.01 -5.95 1.97
N GLY A 160 16.05 -4.82 2.64
CA GLY A 160 16.82 -3.65 2.20
C GLY A 160 16.30 -3.01 0.91
N THR A 161 15.15 -3.49 0.36
CA THR A 161 14.64 -3.01 -0.93
C THR A 161 13.13 -2.80 -0.93
N VAL A 162 12.66 -1.87 -1.76
CA VAL A 162 11.23 -1.58 -1.95
C VAL A 162 10.51 -2.59 -2.86
N ILE A 163 11.24 -3.40 -3.63
CA ILE A 163 10.67 -4.25 -4.68
C ILE A 163 9.58 -5.20 -4.17
N PRO A 164 9.77 -5.98 -3.08
CA PRO A 164 8.74 -6.90 -2.62
C PRO A 164 7.45 -6.21 -2.16
N SER A 165 7.55 -5.08 -1.47
CA SER A 165 6.37 -4.32 -1.05
C SER A 165 5.65 -3.70 -2.25
N MET A 166 6.39 -3.23 -3.24
CA MET A 166 5.85 -2.67 -4.48
C MET A 166 5.06 -3.71 -5.28
N ILE A 167 5.60 -4.93 -5.43
CA ILE A 167 4.90 -6.03 -6.09
C ILE A 167 3.63 -6.41 -5.32
N ALA A 168 3.73 -6.57 -4.00
CA ALA A 168 2.60 -6.94 -3.15
C ALA A 168 1.47 -5.91 -3.23
N HIS A 169 1.80 -4.62 -3.12
CA HIS A 169 0.82 -3.53 -3.19
C HIS A 169 0.20 -3.41 -4.59
N ALA A 170 1.00 -3.50 -5.64
CA ALA A 170 0.49 -3.43 -7.01
C ALA A 170 -0.50 -4.56 -7.32
N ILE A 171 -0.20 -5.80 -6.90
CA ILE A 171 -1.12 -6.93 -7.03
C ILE A 171 -2.39 -6.70 -6.20
N TYR A 172 -2.25 -6.19 -4.96
CA TYR A 172 -3.39 -5.87 -4.09
C TYR A 172 -4.33 -4.84 -4.73
N ALA A 173 -3.79 -3.76 -5.29
CA ALA A 173 -4.56 -2.71 -5.93
C ALA A 173 -5.32 -3.20 -7.17
N VAL A 174 -4.67 -4.02 -8.02
CA VAL A 174 -5.30 -4.63 -9.20
C VAL A 174 -6.37 -5.65 -8.79
N PHE A 175 -6.10 -6.48 -7.78
CA PHE A 175 -7.05 -7.46 -7.25
C PHE A 175 -8.30 -6.78 -6.71
N PHE A 176 -8.16 -5.69 -5.97
CA PHE A 176 -9.27 -4.96 -5.37
C PHE A 176 -10.24 -4.40 -6.41
N ILE A 177 -9.74 -3.90 -7.55
CA ILE A 177 -10.58 -3.42 -8.65
C ILE A 177 -11.29 -4.57 -9.37
N ARG A 178 -10.59 -5.68 -9.66
CA ARG A 178 -11.18 -6.83 -10.34
C ARG A 178 -12.24 -7.56 -9.52
N SER A 179 -12.10 -7.58 -8.20
CA SER A 179 -13.11 -8.20 -7.33
C SER A 179 -14.42 -7.42 -7.34
N ASN A 180 -14.38 -6.10 -7.53
CA ASN A 180 -15.59 -5.28 -7.64
C ASN A 180 -16.35 -5.51 -8.96
N ASP A 181 -15.66 -5.77 -10.08
CA ASP A 181 -16.29 -6.11 -11.36
C ASP A 181 -17.23 -7.35 -11.29
N SER A 182 -17.00 -8.25 -10.35
CA SER A 182 -17.80 -9.49 -10.21
C SER A 182 -19.10 -9.30 -9.43
N PHE A 183 -19.26 -8.21 -8.69
CA PHE A 183 -20.47 -7.92 -7.92
C PHE A 183 -21.56 -7.22 -8.75
N ASP A 184 -21.18 -6.50 -9.82
CA ASP A 184 -22.14 -5.84 -10.72
C ASP A 184 -22.73 -6.80 -11.79
N ALA A 185 -22.28 -8.08 -11.82
CA ALA A 185 -22.73 -9.09 -12.79
C ALA A 185 -23.79 -10.06 -12.24
N VAL A 186 -24.28 -9.85 -11.02
CA VAL A 186 -25.34 -10.63 -10.35
C VAL A 186 -26.55 -9.75 -10.07
#